data_d632ee8fe4986f5d4a02bc2de48d3ce3
#
_entry.id   d632ee8fe4986f5d4a02bc2de48d3ce3
#
_cell.length_a   1.000
_cell.length_b   1.000
_cell.length_c   1.000
_cell.angle_alpha   90.00
_cell.angle_beta   90.00
_cell.angle_gamma   90.00
#
_symmetry.space_group_name_H-M   'P 1'
#
loop_
_entity.id
_entity.type
_entity.pdbx_description
1 polymer ?
#
loop_
_entity_poly.entity_id
_entity_poly.type
_entity_poly.pdbx_seq_one_letter_code
_entity_poly.pdbx_strand_id
1 'polypeptide(L)'
;MNILAIESSCDETSAAVLANGKILANVVAGQLIHEQYGGVVPELASRAHQQHIVPVVERALADAKVPKNELSAIAFTRGPGLLGSLLVGASFAKALALGLNVPLIEVNHMQAHVLAHFLETPAPQFPFLCLTVSGGHTQLVRVDGPLTMTVIGQTQDDAVGEAFDKSAKLLGLPYPGGPLIDRYARAGNPAAYPFPMSEMPGLDFSFSGIKTAILYFLRDNVKTNPAFIDDNLADICASIQHTLVQMLLTKLKRAARETGIRTVAIAGGVSANSGLRTALTQLGEEQGWQVFIPRFEYCTDNAAMIAMAAHFKYEQGDFTAQTVSPLPRMEL
;
A
#
# COMPACT_ATOMS: atom_id res chain seq x y z
N MET A 1 -16.15 20.66 9.51
CA MET A 1 -15.85 19.28 9.93
C MET A 1 -14.34 19.08 9.88
N ASN A 2 -13.72 18.76 11.03
CA ASN A 2 -12.28 18.51 11.16
C ASN A 2 -12.08 17.09 11.69
N ILE A 3 -11.42 16.21 10.93
CA ILE A 3 -11.13 14.83 11.33
C ILE A 3 -9.63 14.70 11.57
N LEU A 4 -9.24 14.20 12.75
CA LEU A 4 -7.89 13.72 13.01
C LEU A 4 -7.86 12.22 12.74
N ALA A 5 -7.00 11.77 11.82
CA ALA A 5 -6.79 10.38 11.49
C ALA A 5 -5.42 9.88 11.93
N ILE A 6 -5.36 8.61 12.34
CA ILE A 6 -4.16 7.94 12.86
C ILE A 6 -3.95 6.65 12.09
N GLU A 7 -2.75 6.48 11.53
CA GLU A 7 -2.28 5.25 10.90
C GLU A 7 -1.13 4.65 11.72
N SER A 8 -1.24 3.37 12.04
CA SER A 8 -0.21 2.62 12.77
C SER A 8 -0.26 1.12 12.47
N SER A 9 -0.65 0.71 11.26
CA SER A 9 -0.89 -0.71 10.96
C SER A 9 0.38 -1.55 10.81
N CYS A 10 1.50 -0.95 10.44
CA CYS A 10 2.77 -1.65 10.20
C CYS A 10 3.95 -0.99 10.91
N ASP A 11 4.77 -0.21 10.22
CA ASP A 11 5.98 0.43 10.75
C ASP A 11 5.98 1.97 10.59
N GLU A 12 5.05 2.56 9.86
CA GLU A 12 4.86 4.00 9.83
C GLU A 12 3.88 4.46 10.92
N THR A 13 4.29 5.44 11.73
CA THR A 13 3.39 6.17 12.62
C THR A 13 2.95 7.45 11.93
N SER A 14 1.69 7.59 11.60
CA SER A 14 1.22 8.78 10.89
C SER A 14 -0.03 9.37 11.52
N ALA A 15 -0.14 10.71 11.42
CA ALA A 15 -1.34 11.46 11.76
C ALA A 15 -1.64 12.51 10.69
N ALA A 16 -2.91 12.66 10.35
CA ALA A 16 -3.38 13.66 9.40
C ALA A 16 -4.60 14.40 9.92
N VAL A 17 -4.72 15.66 9.54
CA VAL A 17 -5.92 16.48 9.79
C VAL A 17 -6.57 16.79 8.44
N LEU A 18 -7.83 16.39 8.32
CA LEU A 18 -8.68 16.67 7.17
C LEU A 18 -9.77 17.65 7.59
N ALA A 19 -9.94 18.72 6.81
CA ALA A 19 -11.03 19.67 7.00
C ALA A 19 -11.86 19.77 5.73
N ASN A 20 -13.16 19.47 5.84
CA ASN A 20 -14.12 19.58 4.74
C ASN A 20 -13.63 18.90 3.43
N GLY A 21 -13.11 17.67 3.52
CA GLY A 21 -12.62 16.89 2.39
C GLY A 21 -11.22 17.27 1.89
N LYS A 22 -10.51 18.20 2.55
CA LYS A 22 -9.15 18.61 2.19
C LYS A 22 -8.15 18.30 3.29
N ILE A 23 -7.02 17.74 2.94
CA ILE A 23 -5.92 17.51 3.88
C ILE A 23 -5.25 18.86 4.22
N LEU A 24 -5.19 19.18 5.51
CA LEU A 24 -4.46 20.33 6.04
C LEU A 24 -3.05 19.98 6.50
N ALA A 25 -2.87 18.75 7.02
CA ALA A 25 -1.57 18.23 7.42
C ALA A 25 -1.57 16.70 7.29
N ASN A 26 -0.40 16.14 6.94
CA ASN A 26 -0.13 14.70 6.93
C ASN A 26 1.31 14.49 7.39
N VAL A 27 1.50 13.99 8.58
CA VAL A 27 2.82 13.80 9.22
C VAL A 27 3.08 12.30 9.31
N VAL A 28 4.22 11.86 8.79
CA VAL A 28 4.63 10.46 8.80
C VAL A 28 5.99 10.34 9.49
N ALA A 29 6.09 9.44 10.45
CA ALA A 29 7.35 9.04 11.09
C ALA A 29 7.63 7.57 10.74
N GLY A 30 8.63 7.34 9.89
CA GLY A 30 9.09 6.01 9.53
C GLY A 30 10.04 5.41 10.57
N GLN A 31 10.28 4.10 10.49
CA GLN A 31 11.09 3.33 11.43
C GLN A 31 12.28 2.67 10.72
N LEU A 32 13.40 3.39 10.57
CA LEU A 32 14.61 2.89 9.92
C LEU A 32 15.24 1.66 10.60
N ILE A 33 14.87 1.39 11.86
CA ILE A 33 15.43 0.27 12.62
C ILE A 33 15.23 -1.09 11.92
N HIS A 34 14.18 -1.24 11.14
CA HIS A 34 13.82 -2.48 10.47
C HIS A 34 14.78 -2.87 9.33
N GLU A 35 15.51 -1.90 8.78
CA GLU A 35 16.55 -2.15 7.75
C GLU A 35 17.63 -3.10 8.27
N GLN A 36 18.00 -2.99 9.54
CA GLN A 36 19.03 -3.82 10.18
C GLN A 36 18.61 -5.30 10.33
N TYR A 37 17.29 -5.57 10.31
CA TYR A 37 16.73 -6.92 10.46
C TYR A 37 16.28 -7.53 9.14
N GLY A 38 16.35 -6.77 8.04
CA GLY A 38 15.93 -7.23 6.72
C GLY A 38 14.42 -7.44 6.59
N GLY A 39 13.63 -6.69 7.37
CA GLY A 39 12.17 -6.73 7.39
C GLY A 39 11.59 -6.22 8.70
N VAL A 40 10.28 -5.97 8.73
CA VAL A 40 9.59 -5.44 9.90
C VAL A 40 9.61 -6.43 11.07
N VAL A 41 10.04 -5.96 12.25
CA VAL A 41 10.01 -6.71 13.52
C VAL A 41 8.83 -6.19 14.33
N PRO A 42 7.74 -6.97 14.52
CA PRO A 42 6.49 -6.48 15.09
C PRO A 42 6.59 -5.86 16.48
N GLU A 43 7.45 -6.42 17.35
CA GLU A 43 7.67 -5.86 18.69
C GLU A 43 8.36 -4.50 18.65
N LEU A 44 9.36 -4.33 17.80
CA LEU A 44 10.04 -3.05 17.63
C LEU A 44 9.12 -2.01 17.02
N ALA A 45 8.29 -2.42 16.03
CA ALA A 45 7.29 -1.54 15.42
C ALA A 45 6.32 -1.00 16.47
N SER A 46 5.71 -1.86 17.30
CA SER A 46 4.77 -1.40 18.33
C SER A 46 5.41 -0.48 19.38
N ARG A 47 6.66 -0.73 19.78
CA ARG A 47 7.40 0.16 20.69
C ARG A 47 7.68 1.53 20.06
N ALA A 48 8.06 1.57 18.79
CA ALA A 48 8.28 2.82 18.09
C ALA A 48 7.00 3.62 17.93
N HIS A 49 5.85 2.98 17.64
CA HIS A 49 4.55 3.64 17.62
C HIS A 49 4.23 4.32 18.97
N GLN A 50 4.49 3.65 20.11
CA GLN A 50 4.28 4.26 21.44
C GLN A 50 5.11 5.52 21.66
N GLN A 51 6.33 5.56 21.11
CA GLN A 51 7.20 6.73 21.22
C GLN A 51 6.79 7.87 20.28
N HIS A 52 6.31 7.53 19.08
CA HIS A 52 6.07 8.51 18.01
C HIS A 52 4.65 9.07 17.99
N ILE A 53 3.64 8.35 18.50
CA ILE A 53 2.23 8.71 18.29
C ILE A 53 1.87 10.09 18.83
N VAL A 54 2.34 10.43 20.04
CA VAL A 54 2.06 11.75 20.65
C VAL A 54 2.71 12.87 19.84
N PRO A 55 4.05 12.89 19.60
CA PRO A 55 4.68 13.97 18.85
C PRO A 55 4.16 14.09 17.41
N VAL A 56 3.81 12.98 16.74
CA VAL A 56 3.26 12.98 15.39
C VAL A 56 1.87 13.63 15.36
N VAL A 57 1.00 13.29 16.30
CA VAL A 57 -0.34 13.91 16.43
C VAL A 57 -0.25 15.39 16.77
N GLU A 58 0.58 15.77 17.75
CA GLU A 58 0.79 17.19 18.11
C GLU A 58 1.31 17.99 16.92
N ARG A 59 2.24 17.42 16.17
CA ARG A 59 2.79 18.05 14.96
C ARG A 59 1.71 18.22 13.88
N ALA A 60 0.90 17.19 13.61
CA ALA A 60 -0.17 17.26 12.62
C ALA A 60 -1.21 18.35 12.96
N LEU A 61 -1.60 18.46 14.24
CA LEU A 61 -2.52 19.51 14.70
C LEU A 61 -1.91 20.91 14.57
N ALA A 62 -0.63 21.06 14.95
CA ALA A 62 0.09 22.34 14.83
C ALA A 62 0.23 22.80 13.38
N ASP A 63 0.64 21.88 12.45
CA ASP A 63 0.79 22.18 11.03
C ASP A 63 -0.57 22.50 10.37
N ALA A 64 -1.64 21.81 10.77
CA ALA A 64 -3.00 22.09 10.35
C ALA A 64 -3.59 23.37 10.96
N LYS A 65 -3.01 23.90 12.02
CA LYS A 65 -3.53 25.03 12.82
C LYS A 65 -4.96 24.76 13.34
N VAL A 66 -5.26 23.51 13.68
CA VAL A 66 -6.56 23.07 14.22
C VAL A 66 -6.38 22.71 15.69
N PRO A 67 -7.00 23.45 16.62
CA PRO A 67 -6.96 23.12 18.04
C PRO A 67 -7.80 21.86 18.33
N LYS A 68 -7.41 21.08 19.36
CA LYS A 68 -8.04 19.78 19.67
C LYS A 68 -9.55 19.87 19.91
N ASN A 69 -10.01 20.97 20.50
CA ASN A 69 -11.44 21.21 20.79
C ASN A 69 -12.29 21.56 19.55
N GLU A 70 -11.68 21.76 18.39
CA GLU A 70 -12.37 21.95 17.11
C GLU A 70 -12.46 20.66 16.28
N LEU A 71 -11.93 19.55 16.77
CA LEU A 71 -12.06 18.25 16.11
C LEU A 71 -13.50 17.77 16.18
N SER A 72 -13.99 17.27 15.04
CA SER A 72 -15.34 16.72 14.88
C SER A 72 -15.38 15.20 15.04
N ALA A 73 -14.26 14.51 14.81
CA ALA A 73 -14.11 13.06 14.98
C ALA A 73 -12.64 12.65 15.04
N ILE A 74 -12.38 11.48 15.61
CA ILE A 74 -11.09 10.81 15.58
C ILE A 74 -11.22 9.53 14.78
N ALA A 75 -10.35 9.34 13.78
CA ALA A 75 -10.29 8.13 12.97
C ALA A 75 -9.02 7.34 13.24
N PHE A 76 -9.07 6.02 13.08
CA PHE A 76 -7.92 5.16 13.26
C PHE A 76 -8.02 3.92 12.38
N THR A 77 -6.88 3.35 12.05
CA THR A 77 -6.80 2.07 11.33
C THR A 77 -7.14 0.93 12.28
N ARG A 78 -8.26 0.25 12.00
CA ARG A 78 -8.67 -0.95 12.72
C ARG A 78 -7.91 -2.20 12.29
N GLY A 79 -7.54 -2.26 11.01
CA GLY A 79 -6.87 -3.37 10.34
C GLY A 79 -7.06 -3.32 8.82
N PRO A 80 -6.45 -4.28 8.09
CA PRO A 80 -5.47 -5.26 8.57
C PRO A 80 -4.14 -4.63 9.00
N GLY A 81 -3.29 -5.42 9.71
CA GLY A 81 -1.97 -4.97 10.14
C GLY A 81 -1.40 -5.76 11.32
N LEU A 82 -0.28 -5.32 11.86
CA LEU A 82 0.38 -5.93 13.02
C LEU A 82 -0.40 -5.62 14.30
N LEU A 83 -0.83 -6.66 15.03
CA LEU A 83 -1.69 -6.49 16.21
C LEU A 83 -1.13 -5.48 17.22
N GLY A 84 0.16 -5.57 17.55
CA GLY A 84 0.80 -4.65 18.51
C GLY A 84 0.79 -3.20 18.04
N SER A 85 1.04 -2.97 16.76
CA SER A 85 1.02 -1.65 16.12
C SER A 85 -0.40 -1.07 16.09
N LEU A 86 -1.37 -1.87 15.64
CA LEU A 86 -2.79 -1.48 15.62
C LEU A 86 -3.32 -1.15 17.03
N LEU A 87 -2.91 -1.90 18.07
CA LEU A 87 -3.31 -1.64 19.44
C LEU A 87 -2.86 -0.27 19.94
N VAL A 88 -1.69 0.20 19.54
CA VAL A 88 -1.20 1.53 19.93
C VAL A 88 -2.08 2.62 19.33
N GLY A 89 -2.29 2.62 18.03
CA GLY A 89 -3.13 3.62 17.35
C GLY A 89 -4.59 3.60 17.82
N ALA A 90 -5.17 2.41 17.93
CA ALA A 90 -6.55 2.24 18.38
C ALA A 90 -6.74 2.72 19.83
N SER A 91 -5.83 2.38 20.75
CA SER A 91 -5.93 2.80 22.15
C SER A 91 -5.81 4.31 22.29
N PHE A 92 -4.86 4.90 21.56
CA PHE A 92 -4.67 6.35 21.55
C PHE A 92 -5.90 7.08 20.97
N ALA A 93 -6.41 6.63 19.82
CA ALA A 93 -7.59 7.21 19.16
C ALA A 93 -8.82 7.16 20.07
N LYS A 94 -9.06 6.01 20.71
CA LYS A 94 -10.17 5.81 21.65
C LYS A 94 -10.08 6.75 22.87
N ALA A 95 -8.91 6.82 23.49
CA ALA A 95 -8.70 7.69 24.64
C ALA A 95 -8.91 9.17 24.26
N LEU A 96 -8.40 9.59 23.10
CA LEU A 96 -8.54 10.96 22.63
C LEU A 96 -10.01 11.30 22.28
N ALA A 97 -10.70 10.40 21.55
CA ALA A 97 -12.12 10.59 21.21
C ALA A 97 -13.01 10.68 22.48
N LEU A 98 -12.75 9.81 23.46
CA LEU A 98 -13.46 9.85 24.75
C LEU A 98 -13.18 11.14 25.50
N GLY A 99 -11.92 11.57 25.59
CA GLY A 99 -11.53 12.79 26.31
C GLY A 99 -12.08 14.07 25.68
N LEU A 100 -12.25 14.10 24.37
CA LEU A 100 -12.81 15.23 23.62
C LEU A 100 -14.33 15.13 23.45
N ASN A 101 -14.94 14.00 23.82
CA ASN A 101 -16.35 13.70 23.61
C ASN A 101 -16.80 13.84 22.14
N VAL A 102 -16.01 13.30 21.22
CA VAL A 102 -16.27 13.29 19.77
C VAL A 102 -16.42 11.86 19.25
N PRO A 103 -17.12 11.65 18.13
CA PRO A 103 -17.25 10.34 17.49
C PRO A 103 -15.90 9.69 17.16
N LEU A 104 -15.87 8.36 17.25
CA LEU A 104 -14.77 7.50 16.83
C LEU A 104 -15.11 6.84 15.50
N ILE A 105 -14.15 6.77 14.57
CA ILE A 105 -14.32 6.16 13.25
C ILE A 105 -13.24 5.11 13.05
N GLU A 106 -13.63 3.86 12.88
CA GLU A 106 -12.72 2.79 12.45
C GLU A 106 -12.57 2.79 10.93
N VAL A 107 -11.36 2.52 10.44
CA VAL A 107 -11.06 2.49 9.02
C VAL A 107 -10.36 1.19 8.65
N ASN A 108 -10.78 0.59 7.55
CA ASN A 108 -10.05 -0.51 6.91
C ASN A 108 -8.88 0.08 6.12
N HIS A 109 -7.67 -0.40 6.41
CA HIS A 109 -6.43 0.06 5.79
C HIS A 109 -6.42 -0.10 4.26
N MET A 110 -6.90 -1.24 3.75
CA MET A 110 -6.95 -1.50 2.31
C MET A 110 -7.98 -0.61 1.60
N GLN A 111 -9.12 -0.37 2.23
CA GLN A 111 -10.12 0.58 1.75
C GLN A 111 -9.54 2.00 1.70
N ALA A 112 -8.75 2.38 2.70
CA ALA A 112 -8.10 3.69 2.74
C ALA A 112 -7.11 3.88 1.58
N HIS A 113 -6.30 2.87 1.25
CA HIS A 113 -5.44 2.92 0.06
C HIS A 113 -6.22 3.17 -1.23
N VAL A 114 -7.36 2.51 -1.41
CA VAL A 114 -8.24 2.74 -2.58
C VAL A 114 -8.77 4.17 -2.58
N LEU A 115 -9.24 4.66 -1.42
CA LEU A 115 -9.83 6.00 -1.29
C LEU A 115 -8.79 7.14 -1.29
N ALA A 116 -7.50 6.84 -1.21
CA ALA A 116 -6.44 7.83 -1.36
C ALA A 116 -6.52 8.59 -2.70
N HIS A 117 -7.12 8.01 -3.74
CA HIS A 117 -7.36 8.68 -5.02
C HIS A 117 -8.31 9.89 -4.92
N PHE A 118 -9.10 10.00 -3.87
CA PHE A 118 -10.00 11.13 -3.64
C PHE A 118 -9.33 12.30 -2.90
N LEU A 119 -8.07 12.14 -2.52
CA LEU A 119 -7.22 13.23 -2.02
C LEU A 119 -6.79 14.21 -3.12
N GLU A 120 -6.94 13.79 -4.39
CA GLU A 120 -6.47 14.51 -5.56
C GLU A 120 -7.61 14.79 -6.54
N THR A 121 -7.41 15.78 -7.41
CA THR A 121 -8.35 16.11 -8.47
C THR A 121 -7.61 16.06 -9.81
N PRO A 122 -8.16 15.40 -10.85
CA PRO A 122 -9.45 14.68 -10.85
C PRO A 122 -9.38 13.33 -10.10
N ALA A 123 -10.46 12.93 -9.44
CA ALA A 123 -10.64 11.62 -8.82
C ALA A 123 -11.33 10.63 -9.79
N PRO A 124 -11.14 9.31 -9.62
CA PRO A 124 -11.84 8.31 -10.42
C PRO A 124 -13.35 8.35 -10.16
N GLN A 125 -14.13 8.13 -11.22
CA GLN A 125 -15.58 7.98 -11.10
C GLN A 125 -15.97 6.53 -10.86
N PHE A 126 -16.98 6.30 -10.04
CA PHE A 126 -17.53 4.96 -9.81
C PHE A 126 -18.38 4.48 -10.99
N PRO A 127 -18.35 3.18 -11.34
CA PRO A 127 -17.44 2.17 -10.80
C PRO A 127 -16.05 2.25 -11.43
N PHE A 128 -15.02 1.85 -10.66
CA PHE A 128 -13.67 1.68 -11.19
C PHE A 128 -12.99 0.41 -10.64
N LEU A 129 -11.93 -0.04 -11.31
CA LEU A 129 -11.07 -1.12 -10.83
C LEU A 129 -9.84 -0.54 -10.13
N CYS A 130 -9.51 -1.05 -8.96
CA CYS A 130 -8.28 -0.70 -8.27
C CYS A 130 -7.40 -1.95 -8.09
N LEU A 131 -6.17 -1.89 -8.59
CA LEU A 131 -5.13 -2.87 -8.30
C LEU A 131 -4.36 -2.40 -7.06
N THR A 132 -4.66 -3.00 -5.89
CA THR A 132 -3.95 -2.71 -4.65
C THR A 132 -2.74 -3.60 -4.52
N VAL A 133 -1.55 -3.01 -4.41
CA VAL A 133 -0.25 -3.70 -4.43
C VAL A 133 0.66 -3.17 -3.32
N SER A 134 0.96 -4.01 -2.33
CA SER A 134 1.79 -3.66 -1.18
C SER A 134 2.74 -4.79 -0.79
N GLY A 135 3.49 -4.63 0.30
CA GLY A 135 4.31 -5.70 0.89
C GLY A 135 3.50 -6.89 1.37
N GLY A 136 2.28 -6.67 1.87
CA GLY A 136 1.43 -7.72 2.44
C GLY A 136 0.22 -8.11 1.59
N HIS A 137 -0.18 -7.29 0.61
CA HIS A 137 -1.42 -7.52 -0.15
C HIS A 137 -1.22 -7.32 -1.65
N THR A 138 -1.89 -8.15 -2.43
CA THR A 138 -2.06 -7.95 -3.89
C THR A 138 -3.49 -8.35 -4.23
N GLN A 139 -4.32 -7.36 -4.57
CA GLN A 139 -5.75 -7.54 -4.80
C GLN A 139 -6.22 -6.73 -6.01
N LEU A 140 -7.17 -7.29 -6.75
CA LEU A 140 -8.01 -6.58 -7.71
C LEU A 140 -9.35 -6.26 -7.03
N VAL A 141 -9.65 -4.99 -6.89
CA VAL A 141 -10.84 -4.49 -6.21
C VAL A 141 -11.75 -3.80 -7.22
N ARG A 142 -13.00 -4.21 -7.29
CA ARG A 142 -14.07 -3.46 -7.96
C ARG A 142 -14.67 -2.50 -6.94
N VAL A 143 -14.71 -1.22 -7.30
CA VAL A 143 -15.16 -0.13 -6.43
C VAL A 143 -16.43 0.46 -7.03
N ASP A 144 -17.56 0.16 -6.43
CA ASP A 144 -18.88 0.62 -6.88
C ASP A 144 -19.33 1.90 -6.16
N GLY A 145 -18.67 2.23 -5.05
CA GLY A 145 -18.92 3.43 -4.23
C GLY A 145 -17.85 3.58 -3.15
N PRO A 146 -17.84 4.72 -2.41
CA PRO A 146 -16.77 4.99 -1.43
C PRO A 146 -16.65 3.91 -0.35
N LEU A 147 -17.77 3.30 0.08
CA LEU A 147 -17.79 2.24 1.08
C LEU A 147 -18.27 0.90 0.50
N THR A 148 -18.39 0.79 -0.83
CA THR A 148 -18.88 -0.40 -1.52
C THR A 148 -17.76 -0.93 -2.43
N MET A 149 -17.03 -1.90 -1.93
CA MET A 149 -15.87 -2.50 -2.59
C MET A 149 -15.98 -4.02 -2.58
N THR A 150 -15.52 -4.66 -3.65
CA THR A 150 -15.51 -6.12 -3.77
C THR A 150 -14.16 -6.58 -4.29
N VAL A 151 -13.48 -7.45 -3.57
CA VAL A 151 -12.27 -8.13 -4.05
C VAL A 151 -12.69 -9.15 -5.09
N ILE A 152 -12.24 -8.97 -6.34
CA ILE A 152 -12.56 -9.86 -7.47
C ILE A 152 -11.40 -10.76 -7.87
N GLY A 153 -10.22 -10.57 -7.27
CA GLY A 153 -9.04 -11.41 -7.40
C GLY A 153 -7.99 -11.01 -6.37
N GLN A 154 -7.21 -11.97 -5.88
CA GLN A 154 -6.17 -11.72 -4.89
C GLN A 154 -5.03 -12.72 -5.00
N THR A 155 -3.90 -12.43 -4.36
CA THR A 155 -2.81 -13.40 -4.28
C THR A 155 -3.20 -14.58 -3.37
N GLN A 156 -2.79 -15.78 -3.78
CA GLN A 156 -3.01 -17.02 -3.02
C GLN A 156 -1.78 -17.41 -2.18
N ASP A 157 -0.67 -16.67 -2.35
CA ASP A 157 0.58 -16.89 -1.63
C ASP A 157 1.26 -15.54 -1.31
N ASP A 158 2.51 -15.34 -1.72
CA ASP A 158 3.24 -14.09 -1.47
C ASP A 158 2.52 -12.88 -2.15
N ALA A 159 2.57 -11.72 -1.51
CA ALA A 159 2.24 -10.46 -2.17
C ALA A 159 3.35 -10.04 -3.15
N VAL A 160 3.01 -9.20 -4.14
CA VAL A 160 3.99 -8.74 -5.14
C VAL A 160 5.15 -7.96 -4.52
N GLY A 161 4.90 -7.14 -3.48
CA GLY A 161 5.96 -6.43 -2.77
C GLY A 161 6.89 -7.39 -2.04
N GLU A 162 6.36 -8.43 -1.40
CA GLU A 162 7.16 -9.49 -0.80
C GLU A 162 7.98 -10.26 -1.86
N ALA A 163 7.43 -10.47 -3.06
CA ALA A 163 8.16 -11.07 -4.17
C ALA A 163 9.33 -10.19 -4.63
N PHE A 164 9.17 -8.87 -4.68
CA PHE A 164 10.27 -7.92 -4.91
C PHE A 164 11.34 -8.01 -3.83
N ASP A 165 10.96 -7.98 -2.56
CA ASP A 165 11.92 -8.02 -1.44
C ASP A 165 12.67 -9.35 -1.37
N LYS A 166 11.98 -10.47 -1.57
CA LYS A 166 12.59 -11.79 -1.65
C LYS A 166 13.57 -11.91 -2.82
N SER A 167 13.23 -11.33 -3.97
CA SER A 167 14.10 -11.29 -5.16
C SER A 167 15.34 -10.44 -4.91
N ALA A 168 15.18 -9.26 -4.31
CA ALA A 168 16.28 -8.38 -3.94
C ALA A 168 17.26 -9.08 -2.96
N LYS A 169 16.71 -9.79 -1.97
CA LYS A 169 17.52 -10.56 -1.02
C LYS A 169 18.36 -11.64 -1.68
N LEU A 170 17.86 -12.31 -2.73
CA LEU A 170 18.62 -13.28 -3.51
C LEU A 170 19.78 -12.63 -4.30
N LEU A 171 19.63 -11.35 -4.64
CA LEU A 171 20.66 -10.53 -5.31
C LEU A 171 21.65 -9.89 -4.32
N GLY A 172 21.52 -10.13 -3.01
CA GLY A 172 22.35 -9.50 -1.98
C GLY A 172 22.01 -8.03 -1.70
N LEU A 173 20.86 -7.53 -2.17
CA LEU A 173 20.42 -6.17 -1.93
C LEU A 173 19.80 -6.03 -0.53
N PRO A 174 19.99 -4.87 0.14
CA PRO A 174 19.41 -4.62 1.45
C PRO A 174 17.89 -4.43 1.40
N TYR A 175 17.23 -4.47 2.55
CA TYR A 175 15.82 -4.14 2.74
C TYR A 175 15.63 -2.61 2.92
N PRO A 176 14.54 -2.00 2.37
CA PRO A 176 13.54 -2.60 1.49
C PRO A 176 14.08 -2.82 0.06
N GLY A 177 13.85 -4.00 -0.48
CA GLY A 177 14.42 -4.43 -1.75
C GLY A 177 13.70 -3.91 -2.99
N GLY A 178 12.36 -3.75 -2.92
CA GLY A 178 11.55 -3.30 -4.04
C GLY A 178 12.04 -1.99 -4.70
N PRO A 179 12.29 -0.90 -3.93
CA PRO A 179 12.83 0.35 -4.47
C PRO A 179 14.21 0.20 -5.10
N LEU A 180 15.03 -0.75 -4.61
CA LEU A 180 16.35 -1.01 -5.17
C LEU A 180 16.26 -1.73 -6.51
N ILE A 181 15.39 -2.73 -6.62
CA ILE A 181 15.11 -3.38 -7.91
C ILE A 181 14.64 -2.34 -8.93
N ASP A 182 13.67 -1.48 -8.56
CA ASP A 182 13.19 -0.42 -9.44
C ASP A 182 14.31 0.52 -9.90
N ARG A 183 15.20 0.90 -8.98
CA ARG A 183 16.34 1.77 -9.29
C ARG A 183 17.31 1.13 -10.28
N TYR A 184 17.73 -0.12 -10.06
CA TYR A 184 18.66 -0.81 -10.95
C TYR A 184 18.02 -1.17 -12.29
N ALA A 185 16.73 -1.53 -12.30
CA ALA A 185 15.98 -1.89 -13.49
C ALA A 185 15.96 -0.79 -14.56
N ARG A 186 16.05 0.48 -14.16
CA ARG A 186 16.04 1.63 -15.10
C ARG A 186 17.18 1.61 -16.12
N ALA A 187 18.31 1.01 -15.78
CA ALA A 187 19.49 0.92 -16.65
C ALA A 187 19.60 -0.43 -17.36
N GLY A 188 18.72 -1.39 -17.03
CA GLY A 188 18.79 -2.75 -17.54
C GLY A 188 17.85 -3.05 -18.72
N ASN A 189 18.13 -4.18 -19.39
CA ASN A 189 17.27 -4.70 -20.43
C ASN A 189 16.22 -5.65 -19.83
N PRO A 190 14.90 -5.33 -19.90
CA PRO A 190 13.84 -6.16 -19.35
C PRO A 190 13.64 -7.51 -20.05
N ALA A 191 14.20 -7.69 -21.26
CA ALA A 191 14.14 -8.92 -22.03
C ALA A 191 15.40 -9.80 -21.91
N ALA A 192 16.39 -9.40 -21.09
CA ALA A 192 17.66 -10.13 -20.99
C ALA A 192 17.48 -11.54 -20.42
N TYR A 193 16.63 -11.69 -19.41
CA TYR A 193 16.40 -12.95 -18.70
C TYR A 193 14.90 -13.24 -18.54
N PRO A 194 14.32 -14.13 -19.35
CA PRO A 194 12.88 -14.46 -19.24
C PRO A 194 12.64 -15.33 -18.00
N PHE A 195 11.86 -14.78 -17.05
CA PHE A 195 11.36 -15.55 -15.92
C PHE A 195 9.95 -16.08 -16.21
N PRO A 196 9.59 -17.26 -15.68
CA PRO A 196 8.25 -17.82 -15.87
C PRO A 196 7.19 -17.01 -15.12
N MET A 197 6.04 -16.82 -15.75
CA MET A 197 4.85 -16.26 -15.10
C MET A 197 3.95 -17.39 -14.61
N SER A 198 3.46 -17.29 -13.37
CA SER A 198 2.50 -18.24 -12.83
C SER A 198 1.14 -18.04 -13.48
N GLU A 199 0.52 -19.13 -13.92
CA GLU A 199 -0.85 -19.14 -14.42
C GLU A 199 -1.80 -19.55 -13.31
N MET A 200 -2.57 -18.58 -12.78
CA MET A 200 -3.64 -18.84 -11.81
C MET A 200 -5.01 -18.76 -12.49
N PRO A 201 -5.98 -19.57 -12.06
CA PRO A 201 -7.36 -19.47 -12.54
C PRO A 201 -7.96 -18.09 -12.23
N GLY A 202 -8.92 -17.66 -13.05
CA GLY A 202 -9.63 -16.41 -12.82
C GLY A 202 -8.73 -15.19 -12.72
N LEU A 203 -8.99 -14.34 -11.75
CA LEU A 203 -8.30 -13.08 -11.51
C LEU A 203 -7.26 -13.16 -10.38
N ASP A 204 -7.06 -14.34 -9.80
CA ASP A 204 -6.11 -14.56 -8.72
C ASP A 204 -4.65 -14.51 -9.19
N PHE A 205 -3.75 -14.22 -8.24
CA PHE A 205 -2.30 -14.17 -8.44
C PHE A 205 -1.58 -15.25 -7.62
N SER A 206 -0.35 -15.55 -8.04
CA SER A 206 0.62 -16.33 -7.27
C SER A 206 2.03 -15.87 -7.64
N PHE A 207 2.82 -15.50 -6.64
CA PHE A 207 4.18 -14.98 -6.83
C PHE A 207 5.26 -15.88 -6.25
N SER A 208 4.92 -16.91 -5.48
CA SER A 208 5.91 -17.80 -4.82
C SER A 208 6.82 -18.54 -5.81
N GLY A 209 6.29 -18.87 -7.01
CA GLY A 209 7.04 -19.58 -8.05
C GLY A 209 8.21 -18.79 -8.63
N ILE A 210 8.09 -17.45 -8.73
CA ILE A 210 9.13 -16.61 -9.32
C ILE A 210 10.39 -16.60 -8.46
N LYS A 211 10.26 -16.59 -7.12
CA LYS A 211 11.41 -16.69 -6.20
C LYS A 211 12.23 -17.93 -6.47
N THR A 212 11.59 -19.07 -6.66
CA THR A 212 12.27 -20.35 -6.94
C THR A 212 12.97 -20.32 -8.30
N ALA A 213 12.32 -19.76 -9.32
CA ALA A 213 12.89 -19.58 -10.64
C ALA A 213 14.15 -18.71 -10.60
N ILE A 214 14.10 -17.56 -9.91
CA ILE A 214 15.24 -16.66 -9.72
C ILE A 214 16.38 -17.38 -8.98
N LEU A 215 16.06 -18.09 -7.89
CA LEU A 215 17.06 -18.82 -7.11
C LEU A 215 17.83 -19.82 -7.97
N TYR A 216 17.15 -20.63 -8.77
CA TYR A 216 17.81 -21.61 -9.64
C TYR A 216 18.60 -20.93 -10.76
N PHE A 217 18.02 -19.89 -11.39
CA PHE A 217 18.72 -19.10 -12.40
C PHE A 217 20.04 -18.53 -11.86
N LEU A 218 20.03 -17.88 -10.70
CA LEU A 218 21.23 -17.31 -10.08
C LEU A 218 22.24 -18.40 -9.72
N ARG A 219 21.79 -19.49 -9.07
CA ARG A 219 22.64 -20.62 -8.69
C ARG A 219 23.40 -21.21 -9.87
N ASP A 220 22.72 -21.39 -11.00
CA ASP A 220 23.30 -22.06 -12.15
C ASP A 220 24.28 -21.16 -12.91
N ASN A 221 24.02 -19.85 -12.96
CA ASN A 221 24.92 -18.87 -13.57
C ASN A 221 26.14 -18.53 -12.69
N VAL A 222 25.97 -18.39 -11.37
CA VAL A 222 27.08 -18.10 -10.44
C VAL A 222 28.07 -19.26 -10.37
N LYS A 223 27.67 -20.51 -10.61
CA LYS A 223 28.60 -21.65 -10.73
C LYS A 223 29.62 -21.49 -11.84
N THR A 224 29.24 -20.85 -12.95
CA THR A 224 30.10 -20.65 -14.12
C THR A 224 30.84 -19.31 -14.09
N ASN A 225 30.18 -18.27 -13.55
CA ASN A 225 30.75 -16.94 -13.35
C ASN A 225 30.38 -16.41 -11.95
N PRO A 226 31.31 -16.46 -10.96
CA PRO A 226 31.05 -15.94 -9.61
C PRO A 226 30.66 -14.46 -9.54
N ALA A 227 31.07 -13.63 -10.53
CA ALA A 227 30.72 -12.23 -10.63
C ALA A 227 29.39 -11.97 -11.38
N PHE A 228 28.69 -13.04 -11.78
CA PHE A 228 27.51 -12.94 -12.65
C PHE A 228 26.46 -11.95 -12.17
N ILE A 229 26.17 -11.93 -10.87
CA ILE A 229 25.16 -11.02 -10.30
C ILE A 229 25.64 -9.56 -10.44
N ASP A 230 26.89 -9.27 -10.06
CA ASP A 230 27.42 -7.90 -10.10
C ASP A 230 27.52 -7.39 -11.54
N ASP A 231 27.97 -8.24 -12.47
CA ASP A 231 28.11 -7.90 -13.89
C ASP A 231 26.78 -7.65 -14.59
N ASN A 232 25.67 -8.27 -14.09
CA ASN A 232 24.38 -8.26 -14.76
C ASN A 232 23.22 -7.71 -13.88
N LEU A 233 23.55 -7.04 -12.79
CA LEU A 233 22.54 -6.65 -11.78
C LEU A 233 21.39 -5.82 -12.37
N ALA A 234 21.69 -4.88 -13.26
CA ALA A 234 20.69 -4.03 -13.89
C ALA A 234 19.70 -4.85 -14.76
N ASP A 235 20.24 -5.76 -15.59
CA ASP A 235 19.44 -6.60 -16.47
C ASP A 235 18.59 -7.61 -15.69
N ILE A 236 19.15 -8.20 -14.64
CA ILE A 236 18.43 -9.11 -13.75
C ILE A 236 17.27 -8.37 -13.07
N CYS A 237 17.53 -7.19 -12.50
CA CYS A 237 16.50 -6.37 -11.86
C CYS A 237 15.41 -5.95 -12.86
N ALA A 238 15.79 -5.54 -14.08
CA ALA A 238 14.85 -5.16 -15.13
C ALA A 238 13.95 -6.33 -15.55
N SER A 239 14.52 -7.53 -15.70
CA SER A 239 13.80 -8.74 -16.07
C SER A 239 12.85 -9.21 -14.97
N ILE A 240 13.25 -9.14 -13.70
CA ILE A 240 12.40 -9.45 -12.55
C ILE A 240 11.23 -8.47 -12.50
N GLN A 241 11.50 -7.16 -12.53
CA GLN A 241 10.48 -6.12 -12.51
C GLN A 241 9.49 -6.28 -13.65
N HIS A 242 9.99 -6.49 -14.87
CA HIS A 242 9.15 -6.70 -16.04
C HIS A 242 8.19 -7.88 -15.84
N THR A 243 8.69 -9.03 -15.37
CA THR A 243 7.88 -10.23 -15.16
C THR A 243 6.79 -9.97 -14.12
N LEU A 244 7.12 -9.41 -12.97
CA LEU A 244 6.14 -9.11 -11.91
C LEU A 244 5.08 -8.11 -12.37
N VAL A 245 5.48 -7.06 -13.10
CA VAL A 245 4.56 -6.07 -13.67
C VAL A 245 3.63 -6.71 -14.70
N GLN A 246 4.15 -7.56 -15.59
CA GLN A 246 3.34 -8.26 -16.59
C GLN A 246 2.30 -9.19 -15.95
N MET A 247 2.64 -9.89 -14.86
CA MET A 247 1.70 -10.72 -14.11
C MET A 247 0.53 -9.88 -13.58
N LEU A 248 0.81 -8.70 -13.01
CA LEU A 248 -0.21 -7.79 -12.49
C LEU A 248 -1.11 -7.26 -13.61
N LEU A 249 -0.52 -6.72 -14.68
CA LEU A 249 -1.25 -6.06 -15.76
C LEU A 249 -2.07 -7.05 -16.61
N THR A 250 -1.61 -8.29 -16.77
CA THR A 250 -2.38 -9.34 -17.45
C THR A 250 -3.71 -9.59 -16.75
N LYS A 251 -3.71 -9.68 -15.41
CA LYS A 251 -4.94 -9.88 -14.61
C LYS A 251 -5.82 -8.63 -14.59
N LEU A 252 -5.22 -7.44 -14.49
CA LEU A 252 -5.98 -6.18 -14.57
C LEU A 252 -6.68 -6.05 -15.93
N LYS A 253 -5.98 -6.36 -17.03
CA LYS A 253 -6.56 -6.36 -18.39
C LYS A 253 -7.72 -7.35 -18.52
N ARG A 254 -7.57 -8.54 -17.94
CA ARG A 254 -8.64 -9.52 -17.87
C ARG A 254 -9.84 -9.03 -17.07
N ALA A 255 -9.61 -8.45 -15.88
CA ALA A 255 -10.66 -7.88 -15.03
C ALA A 255 -11.43 -6.76 -15.74
N ALA A 256 -10.73 -5.83 -16.41
CA ALA A 256 -11.36 -4.77 -17.18
C ALA A 256 -12.24 -5.31 -18.32
N ARG A 257 -11.79 -6.37 -19.00
CA ARG A 257 -12.58 -7.03 -20.05
C ARG A 257 -13.82 -7.75 -19.49
N GLU A 258 -13.69 -8.47 -18.38
CA GLU A 258 -14.78 -9.24 -17.76
C GLU A 258 -15.85 -8.32 -17.12
N THR A 259 -15.44 -7.18 -16.55
CA THR A 259 -16.35 -6.22 -15.91
C THR A 259 -16.88 -5.14 -16.86
N GLY A 260 -16.22 -4.91 -17.98
CA GLY A 260 -16.52 -3.78 -18.89
C GLY A 260 -16.07 -2.41 -18.35
N ILE A 261 -15.41 -2.35 -17.17
CA ILE A 261 -14.95 -1.11 -16.55
C ILE A 261 -13.66 -0.63 -17.24
N ARG A 262 -13.63 0.67 -17.60
CA ARG A 262 -12.49 1.32 -18.27
C ARG A 262 -11.78 2.36 -17.41
N THR A 263 -12.24 2.59 -16.19
CA THR A 263 -11.56 3.44 -15.20
C THR A 263 -10.75 2.52 -14.30
N VAL A 264 -9.43 2.69 -14.29
CA VAL A 264 -8.51 1.84 -13.53
C VAL A 264 -7.60 2.68 -12.64
N ALA A 265 -7.30 2.16 -11.47
CA ALA A 265 -6.42 2.79 -10.49
C ALA A 265 -5.41 1.79 -9.94
N ILE A 266 -4.27 2.27 -9.42
CA ILE A 266 -3.34 1.49 -8.61
C ILE A 266 -3.16 2.13 -7.24
N ALA A 267 -3.01 1.32 -6.18
CA ALA A 267 -2.82 1.81 -4.82
C ALA A 267 -1.87 0.90 -4.02
N GLY A 268 -1.39 1.37 -2.86
CA GLY A 268 -0.44 0.66 -2.02
C GLY A 268 1.02 0.93 -2.39
N GLY A 269 1.97 0.55 -1.51
CA GLY A 269 3.38 0.92 -1.62
C GLY A 269 4.05 0.57 -2.94
N VAL A 270 3.71 -0.58 -3.56
CA VAL A 270 4.26 -0.98 -4.87
C VAL A 270 3.73 -0.12 -6.02
N SER A 271 2.65 0.66 -5.83
CA SER A 271 2.21 1.65 -6.82
C SER A 271 3.23 2.78 -7.04
N ALA A 272 4.24 2.91 -6.18
CA ALA A 272 5.38 3.81 -6.38
C ALA A 272 6.40 3.29 -7.41
N ASN A 273 6.37 1.98 -7.77
CA ASN A 273 7.30 1.38 -8.72
C ASN A 273 7.19 2.02 -10.12
N SER A 274 8.31 2.54 -10.63
CA SER A 274 8.32 3.31 -11.89
C SER A 274 7.98 2.44 -13.11
N GLY A 275 8.40 1.16 -13.12
CA GLY A 275 8.06 0.21 -14.19
C GLY A 275 6.57 -0.08 -14.24
N LEU A 276 5.92 -0.28 -13.08
CA LEU A 276 4.47 -0.49 -13.01
C LEU A 276 3.71 0.75 -13.50
N ARG A 277 4.09 1.94 -13.06
CA ARG A 277 3.47 3.22 -13.50
C ARG A 277 3.54 3.39 -15.01
N THR A 278 4.73 3.22 -15.58
CA THR A 278 4.96 3.37 -17.02
C THR A 278 4.14 2.34 -17.82
N ALA A 279 4.24 1.06 -17.43
CA ALA A 279 3.53 -0.01 -18.14
C ALA A 279 2.00 0.12 -18.04
N LEU A 280 1.48 0.56 -16.88
CA LEU A 280 0.04 0.80 -16.72
C LEU A 280 -0.44 1.99 -17.57
N THR A 281 0.34 3.07 -17.64
CA THR A 281 0.00 4.23 -18.47
C THR A 281 -0.06 3.83 -19.95
N GLN A 282 0.94 3.10 -20.44
CA GLN A 282 0.96 2.58 -21.82
C GLN A 282 -0.22 1.65 -22.11
N LEU A 283 -0.48 0.71 -21.20
CA LEU A 283 -1.63 -0.19 -21.34
C LEU A 283 -2.95 0.58 -21.34
N GLY A 284 -3.06 1.64 -20.54
CA GLY A 284 -4.22 2.52 -20.50
C GLY A 284 -4.47 3.22 -21.85
N GLU A 285 -3.43 3.75 -22.47
CA GLU A 285 -3.48 4.35 -23.81
C GLU A 285 -3.91 3.33 -24.87
N GLU A 286 -3.30 2.13 -24.86
CA GLU A 286 -3.63 1.04 -25.80
C GLU A 286 -5.08 0.56 -25.66
N GLN A 287 -5.61 0.51 -24.44
CA GLN A 287 -6.96 -0.02 -24.15
C GLN A 287 -8.05 1.07 -24.09
N GLY A 288 -7.66 2.35 -24.20
CA GLY A 288 -8.57 3.48 -24.06
C GLY A 288 -9.15 3.60 -22.64
N TRP A 289 -8.31 3.36 -21.62
CA TRP A 289 -8.71 3.48 -20.20
C TRP A 289 -8.42 4.86 -19.64
N GLN A 290 -9.20 5.24 -18.64
CA GLN A 290 -8.82 6.31 -17.72
C GLN A 290 -7.96 5.70 -16.60
N VAL A 291 -6.72 6.14 -16.49
CA VAL A 291 -5.74 5.61 -15.53
C VAL A 291 -5.51 6.62 -14.40
N PHE A 292 -5.62 6.14 -13.16
CA PHE A 292 -5.37 6.91 -11.95
C PHE A 292 -4.20 6.31 -11.18
N ILE A 293 -3.15 7.10 -11.03
CA ILE A 293 -1.91 6.74 -10.33
C ILE A 293 -1.70 7.77 -9.23
N PRO A 294 -1.62 7.37 -7.94
CA PRO A 294 -1.52 8.32 -6.84
C PRO A 294 -0.16 9.01 -6.83
N ARG A 295 -0.07 10.20 -6.22
CA ARG A 295 1.23 10.83 -5.91
C ARG A 295 2.03 9.92 -4.98
N PHE A 296 3.36 10.04 -5.05
CA PHE A 296 4.26 9.21 -4.24
C PHE A 296 3.97 9.29 -2.74
N GLU A 297 3.60 10.46 -2.25
CA GLU A 297 3.25 10.70 -0.85
C GLU A 297 2.03 9.92 -0.34
N TYR A 298 1.16 9.44 -1.26
CA TYR A 298 -0.04 8.65 -0.95
C TYR A 298 0.08 7.17 -1.33
N CYS A 299 1.24 6.73 -1.84
CA CYS A 299 1.46 5.32 -2.19
C CYS A 299 1.71 4.46 -0.94
N THR A 300 2.57 4.94 -0.03
CA THR A 300 2.93 4.24 1.20
C THR A 300 1.93 4.55 2.32
N ASP A 301 2.06 3.87 3.45
CA ASP A 301 1.18 4.02 4.59
C ASP A 301 1.24 5.45 5.14
N ASN A 302 0.08 6.08 5.23
CA ASN A 302 -0.05 7.46 5.68
C ASN A 302 -1.45 7.72 6.24
N ALA A 303 -1.59 8.71 7.12
CA ALA A 303 -2.87 9.01 7.75
C ALA A 303 -3.82 9.82 6.87
N ALA A 304 -3.35 10.45 5.79
CA ALA A 304 -4.24 11.18 4.87
C ALA A 304 -5.23 10.24 4.18
N MET A 305 -4.81 9.03 3.80
CA MET A 305 -5.70 8.01 3.24
C MET A 305 -6.75 7.56 4.26
N ILE A 306 -6.37 7.42 5.55
CA ILE A 306 -7.29 7.08 6.63
C ILE A 306 -8.29 8.21 6.86
N ALA A 307 -7.84 9.46 6.80
CA ALA A 307 -8.68 10.63 6.93
C ALA A 307 -9.72 10.73 5.81
N MET A 308 -9.35 10.38 4.56
CA MET A 308 -10.26 10.38 3.43
C MET A 308 -11.31 9.28 3.54
N ALA A 309 -10.93 8.07 3.93
CA ALA A 309 -11.90 6.99 4.21
C ALA A 309 -12.85 7.37 5.35
N ALA A 310 -12.31 7.97 6.41
CA ALA A 310 -13.11 8.46 7.53
C ALA A 310 -14.05 9.61 7.14
N HIS A 311 -13.68 10.46 6.19
CA HIS A 311 -14.55 11.50 5.65
C HIS A 311 -15.84 10.91 5.07
N PHE A 312 -15.74 9.92 4.19
CA PHE A 312 -16.90 9.25 3.61
C PHE A 312 -17.75 8.55 4.68
N LYS A 313 -17.13 7.93 5.68
CA LYS A 313 -17.86 7.32 6.81
C LYS A 313 -18.57 8.36 7.66
N TYR A 314 -17.92 9.49 7.94
CA TYR A 314 -18.51 10.59 8.71
C TYR A 314 -19.75 11.17 8.03
N GLU A 315 -19.71 11.37 6.70
CA GLU A 315 -20.84 11.87 5.92
C GLU A 315 -22.05 10.94 5.96
N GLN A 316 -21.82 9.64 6.16
CA GLN A 316 -22.87 8.62 6.31
C GLN A 316 -23.28 8.39 7.77
N GLY A 317 -22.64 9.04 8.73
CA GLY A 317 -22.88 8.80 10.15
C GLY A 317 -22.40 7.43 10.64
N ASP A 318 -21.45 6.79 9.91
CA ASP A 318 -20.88 5.49 10.26
C ASP A 318 -19.79 5.65 11.33
N PHE A 319 -20.23 5.65 12.59
CA PHE A 319 -19.37 5.77 13.77
C PHE A 319 -19.24 4.43 14.48
N THR A 320 -18.10 4.23 15.15
CA THR A 320 -17.83 2.99 15.88
C THR A 320 -17.88 3.18 17.40
N ALA A 321 -18.22 2.11 18.10
CA ALA A 321 -18.26 2.12 19.55
C ALA A 321 -16.85 2.03 20.17
N GLN A 322 -16.70 2.50 21.41
CA GLN A 322 -15.46 2.40 22.18
C GLN A 322 -15.03 0.94 22.48
N THR A 323 -15.95 -0.01 22.35
CA THR A 323 -15.70 -1.45 22.58
C THR A 323 -15.02 -2.16 21.39
N VAL A 324 -14.92 -1.51 20.22
CA VAL A 324 -14.30 -2.12 19.02
C VAL A 324 -12.85 -2.53 19.29
N SER A 325 -12.43 -3.66 18.73
CA SER A 325 -11.05 -4.16 18.83
C SER A 325 -10.35 -4.11 17.48
N PRO A 326 -9.03 -3.92 17.43
CA PRO A 326 -8.25 -4.11 16.21
C PRO A 326 -8.46 -5.49 15.59
N LEU A 327 -8.41 -5.56 14.25
CA LEU A 327 -8.55 -6.78 13.48
C LEU A 327 -7.32 -6.97 12.56
N PRO A 328 -6.29 -7.74 12.99
CA PRO A 328 -5.08 -7.95 12.19
C PRO A 328 -5.30 -8.55 10.80
N ARG A 329 -6.38 -9.32 10.65
CA ARG A 329 -6.81 -9.95 9.38
C ARG A 329 -8.18 -9.43 8.96
N MET A 330 -8.32 -8.11 8.92
CA MET A 330 -9.55 -7.48 8.47
C MET A 330 -9.65 -7.59 6.95
N GLU A 331 -10.71 -8.19 6.46
CA GLU A 331 -11.03 -8.23 5.02
C GLU A 331 -11.62 -6.89 4.55
N LEU A 332 -11.52 -6.65 3.23
CA LEU A 332 -12.04 -5.45 2.59
C LEU A 332 -13.57 -5.49 2.48
#